data_2fb16ae734ba1cda157ee528850cd936
#
_entry.id   2fb16ae734ba1cda157ee528850cd936
#
_cell.length_a   1.000
_cell.length_b   1.000
_cell.length_c   1.000
_cell.angle_alpha   90.00
_cell.angle_beta   90.00
_cell.angle_gamma   90.00
#
_symmetry.space_group_name_H-M   'P 1'
#
loop_
_entity.id
_entity.type
_entity.pdbx_description
1 polymer ?
#
loop_
_entity_poly.entity_id
_entity_poly.type
_entity_poly.pdbx_seq_one_letter_code
_entity_poly.pdbx_strand_id
1 'polypeptide(L)'
;MPLLSDLARRKKIAYFLDPIPKAARILEIGCGSRWVGDYLRSHGWSNYLGLDLFPPADLVGDIRRWRELGLTAESFDVIIAFEVIEHVECIADCRSLLKPGGRLLLTSPVPHLDWVMRLLETCGLNQRRTSPHSNLTYFRRIAGFEFVEVRTVAGLAQWGVLKRPAAPDPDRA
;
A
#
# COMPACT_ATOMS: atom_id res chain seq x y z
N MET A 1 14.44 -9.14 15.47
CA MET A 1 14.15 -8.04 14.51
C MET A 1 14.60 -6.72 15.12
N PRO A 2 15.04 -5.71 14.33
CA PRO A 2 15.41 -4.41 14.90
C PRO A 2 14.19 -3.76 15.56
N LEU A 3 14.34 -3.24 16.76
CA LEU A 3 13.28 -2.57 17.56
C LEU A 3 12.51 -1.49 16.79
N LEU A 4 13.19 -0.80 15.89
CA LEU A 4 12.58 0.24 15.04
C LEU A 4 11.56 -0.34 14.04
N SER A 5 11.81 -1.54 13.49
CA SER A 5 10.87 -2.21 12.58
C SER A 5 9.58 -2.61 13.29
N ASP A 6 9.67 -3.10 14.53
CA ASP A 6 8.49 -3.51 15.29
C ASP A 6 7.65 -2.30 15.70
N LEU A 7 8.30 -1.19 16.09
CA LEU A 7 7.59 0.06 16.39
C LEU A 7 6.90 0.61 15.14
N ALA A 8 7.57 0.58 13.99
CA ALA A 8 6.98 1.03 12.71
C ALA A 8 5.78 0.16 12.32
N ARG A 9 5.86 -1.18 12.47
CA ARG A 9 4.73 -2.10 12.23
C ARG A 9 3.56 -1.79 13.13
N ARG A 10 3.76 -1.66 14.46
CA ARG A 10 2.69 -1.31 15.40
C ARG A 10 1.99 0.00 15.03
N LYS A 11 2.76 1.02 14.64
CA LYS A 11 2.19 2.28 14.17
C LYS A 11 1.42 2.13 12.85
N LYS A 12 1.91 1.33 11.88
CA LYS A 12 1.19 1.03 10.63
C LYS A 12 -0.11 0.27 10.92
N ILE A 13 -0.10 -0.69 11.85
CA ILE A 13 -1.30 -1.42 12.28
C ILE A 13 -2.36 -0.45 12.78
N ALA A 14 -2.06 0.31 13.83
CA ALA A 14 -3.02 1.21 14.46
C ALA A 14 -3.56 2.28 13.50
N TYR A 15 -2.71 2.74 12.57
CA TYR A 15 -3.10 3.82 11.65
C TYR A 15 -3.85 3.34 10.42
N PHE A 16 -3.39 2.24 9.81
CA PHE A 16 -3.92 1.78 8.53
C PHE A 16 -4.86 0.58 8.66
N LEU A 17 -4.49 -0.42 9.49
CA LEU A 17 -5.14 -1.72 9.46
C LEU A 17 -6.36 -1.79 10.39
N ASP A 18 -6.21 -1.32 11.64
CA ASP A 18 -7.31 -1.36 12.62
C ASP A 18 -8.58 -0.61 12.17
N PRO A 19 -8.48 0.52 11.42
CA PRO A 19 -9.65 1.21 10.91
C PRO A 19 -10.35 0.52 9.72
N ILE A 20 -9.81 -0.58 9.18
CA ILE A 20 -10.44 -1.31 8.07
C ILE A 20 -11.64 -2.10 8.58
N PRO A 21 -12.84 -1.98 7.96
CA PRO A 21 -13.97 -2.83 8.31
C PRO A 21 -13.65 -4.32 8.13
N LYS A 22 -14.04 -5.18 9.07
CA LYS A 22 -13.75 -6.64 9.03
C LYS A 22 -14.28 -7.34 7.79
N ALA A 23 -15.39 -6.86 7.23
CA ALA A 23 -16.01 -7.40 6.01
C ALA A 23 -15.35 -6.90 4.72
N ALA A 24 -14.41 -5.94 4.79
CA ALA A 24 -13.79 -5.35 3.61
C ALA A 24 -13.00 -6.40 2.80
N ARG A 25 -13.12 -6.33 1.48
CA ARG A 25 -12.27 -7.09 0.56
C ARG A 25 -10.98 -6.33 0.33
N ILE A 26 -9.87 -6.94 0.72
CA ILE A 26 -8.56 -6.30 0.79
C ILE A 26 -7.60 -6.96 -0.20
N LEU A 27 -6.89 -6.15 -0.98
CA LEU A 27 -5.73 -6.56 -1.76
C LEU A 27 -4.49 -5.89 -1.18
N GLU A 28 -3.45 -6.66 -0.87
CA GLU A 28 -2.12 -6.14 -0.59
C GLU A 28 -1.23 -6.38 -1.79
N ILE A 29 -0.62 -5.32 -2.31
CA ILE A 29 0.37 -5.37 -3.40
C ILE A 29 1.76 -5.28 -2.75
N GLY A 30 2.65 -6.20 -3.11
CA GLY A 30 3.97 -6.31 -2.50
C GLY A 30 3.90 -6.88 -1.09
N CYS A 31 3.18 -8.01 -0.89
CA CYS A 31 2.97 -8.59 0.44
C CYS A 31 4.24 -9.15 1.11
N GLY A 32 5.30 -9.37 0.35
CA GLY A 32 6.64 -9.74 0.81
C GLY A 32 6.65 -10.80 1.92
N SER A 33 7.02 -10.39 3.13
CA SER A 33 7.07 -11.27 4.31
C SER A 33 5.70 -11.64 4.89
N ARG A 34 4.60 -11.22 4.28
CA ARG A 34 3.18 -11.51 4.65
C ARG A 34 2.72 -10.99 6.02
N TRP A 35 3.50 -10.16 6.69
CA TRP A 35 3.19 -9.72 8.05
C TRP A 35 1.83 -8.98 8.16
N VAL A 36 1.40 -8.25 7.12
CA VAL A 36 0.09 -7.59 7.06
C VAL A 36 -1.02 -8.64 6.95
N GLY A 37 -0.86 -9.59 6.03
CA GLY A 37 -1.83 -10.67 5.84
C GLY A 37 -1.98 -11.55 7.08
N ASP A 38 -0.87 -11.89 7.74
CA ASP A 38 -0.88 -12.68 8.97
C ASP A 38 -1.58 -11.92 10.10
N TYR A 39 -1.30 -10.61 10.22
CA TYR A 39 -2.00 -9.76 11.19
C TYR A 39 -3.50 -9.71 10.90
N LEU A 40 -3.89 -9.39 9.67
CA LEU A 40 -5.30 -9.26 9.29
C LEU A 40 -6.07 -10.56 9.53
N ARG A 41 -5.54 -11.70 9.06
CA ARG A 41 -6.19 -13.01 9.23
C ARG A 41 -6.34 -13.41 10.70
N SER A 42 -5.27 -13.22 11.51
CA SER A 42 -5.31 -13.55 12.94
C SER A 42 -6.25 -12.67 13.75
N HIS A 43 -6.64 -11.50 13.23
CA HIS A 43 -7.56 -10.57 13.89
C HIS A 43 -8.95 -10.50 13.22
N GLY A 44 -9.31 -11.48 12.38
CA GLY A 44 -10.68 -11.70 11.89
C GLY A 44 -11.04 -11.02 10.56
N TRP A 45 -10.05 -10.57 9.75
CA TRP A 45 -10.30 -10.22 8.36
C TRP A 45 -10.14 -11.45 7.48
N SER A 46 -11.26 -11.95 6.93
CA SER A 46 -11.28 -13.17 6.10
C SER A 46 -11.07 -12.91 4.60
N ASN A 47 -11.38 -11.70 4.14
CA ASN A 47 -11.40 -11.37 2.71
C ASN A 47 -10.09 -10.64 2.27
N TYR A 48 -8.96 -11.21 2.61
CA TYR A 48 -7.63 -10.66 2.26
C TYR A 48 -6.97 -11.52 1.18
N LEU A 49 -6.32 -10.83 0.21
CA LEU A 49 -5.50 -11.41 -0.84
C LEU A 49 -4.16 -10.67 -0.89
N GLY A 50 -3.07 -11.39 -0.72
CA GLY A 50 -1.70 -10.87 -0.86
C GLY A 50 -1.12 -11.20 -2.23
N LEU A 51 -0.68 -10.17 -2.98
CA LEU A 51 -0.02 -10.29 -4.27
C LEU A 51 1.43 -9.85 -4.16
N ASP A 52 2.33 -10.61 -4.77
CA ASP A 52 3.75 -10.27 -4.91
C ASP A 52 4.31 -10.83 -6.21
N LEU A 53 5.47 -10.31 -6.66
CA LEU A 53 6.19 -10.88 -7.81
C LEU A 53 6.77 -12.28 -7.51
N PHE A 54 7.01 -12.57 -6.23
CA PHE A 54 7.65 -13.79 -5.77
C PHE A 54 6.88 -14.45 -4.62
N PRO A 55 6.99 -15.79 -4.46
CA PRO A 55 6.48 -16.44 -3.27
C PRO A 55 7.30 -16.03 -2.00
N PRO A 56 6.67 -16.09 -0.79
CA PRO A 56 5.32 -16.57 -0.54
C PRO A 56 4.26 -15.48 -0.71
N ALA A 57 3.27 -15.71 -1.58
CA ALA A 57 2.12 -14.83 -1.78
C ALA A 57 0.88 -15.69 -2.06
N ASP A 58 -0.32 -15.13 -1.84
CA ASP A 58 -1.56 -15.83 -2.20
C ASP A 58 -1.72 -15.84 -3.73
N LEU A 59 -1.24 -14.78 -4.39
CA LEU A 59 -1.20 -14.62 -5.83
C LEU A 59 0.19 -14.15 -6.24
N VAL A 60 0.86 -14.89 -7.12
CA VAL A 60 2.20 -14.55 -7.62
C VAL A 60 2.09 -13.97 -9.01
N GLY A 61 2.56 -12.73 -9.19
CA GLY A 61 2.57 -12.05 -10.49
C GLY A 61 2.71 -10.53 -10.41
N ASP A 62 2.75 -9.90 -11.58
CA ASP A 62 2.86 -8.45 -11.71
C ASP A 62 1.46 -7.81 -11.67
N ILE A 63 1.26 -6.85 -10.78
CA ILE A 63 0.00 -6.12 -10.63
C ILE A 63 -0.45 -5.44 -11.95
N ARG A 64 0.46 -5.01 -12.80
CA ARG A 64 0.15 -4.40 -14.11
C ARG A 64 -0.56 -5.38 -15.06
N ARG A 65 -0.48 -6.68 -14.77
CA ARG A 65 -1.15 -7.76 -15.50
C ARG A 65 -2.34 -8.34 -14.72
N TRP A 66 -2.96 -7.53 -13.86
CA TRP A 66 -4.00 -7.97 -12.94
C TRP A 66 -5.16 -8.73 -13.61
N ARG A 67 -5.51 -8.40 -14.88
CA ARG A 67 -6.55 -9.13 -15.62
C ARG A 67 -6.15 -10.57 -15.91
N GLU A 68 -4.89 -10.81 -16.25
CA GLU A 68 -4.35 -12.14 -16.48
C GLU A 68 -4.24 -12.95 -15.19
N LEU A 69 -4.09 -12.26 -14.07
CA LEU A 69 -4.11 -12.87 -12.73
C LEU A 69 -5.53 -13.18 -12.23
N GLY A 70 -6.57 -12.92 -13.03
CA GLY A 70 -7.96 -13.19 -12.68
C GLY A 70 -8.57 -12.21 -11.69
N LEU A 71 -7.93 -11.05 -11.45
CA LEU A 71 -8.50 -10.00 -10.61
C LEU A 71 -9.60 -9.26 -11.38
N THR A 72 -10.64 -8.85 -10.66
CA THR A 72 -11.81 -8.17 -11.22
C THR A 72 -11.73 -6.67 -10.91
N ALA A 73 -12.04 -5.83 -11.90
CA ALA A 73 -12.16 -4.38 -11.68
C ALA A 73 -13.22 -4.07 -10.62
N GLU A 74 -13.04 -2.97 -9.92
CA GLU A 74 -13.97 -2.44 -8.92
C GLU A 74 -14.44 -3.46 -7.88
N SER A 75 -13.53 -4.35 -7.48
CA SER A 75 -13.87 -5.46 -6.60
C SER A 75 -13.31 -5.33 -5.18
N PHE A 76 -12.34 -4.44 -4.93
CA PHE A 76 -11.72 -4.27 -3.63
C PHE A 76 -12.22 -3.01 -2.92
N ASP A 77 -12.49 -3.15 -1.62
CA ASP A 77 -12.83 -2.03 -0.74
C ASP A 77 -11.58 -1.28 -0.30
N VAL A 78 -10.47 -2.02 -0.14
CA VAL A 78 -9.17 -1.48 0.29
C VAL A 78 -8.06 -2.12 -0.52
N ILE A 79 -7.12 -1.29 -0.98
CA ILE A 79 -5.83 -1.74 -1.51
C ILE A 79 -4.72 -1.19 -0.60
N ILE A 80 -3.78 -2.05 -0.23
CA ILE A 80 -2.60 -1.73 0.57
C ILE A 80 -1.38 -1.85 -0.33
N ALA A 81 -0.53 -0.82 -0.36
CA ALA A 81 0.75 -0.85 -1.07
C ALA A 81 1.80 -0.11 -0.20
N PHE A 82 2.44 -0.88 0.69
CA PHE A 82 3.46 -0.35 1.59
C PHE A 82 4.85 -0.54 0.99
N GLU A 83 5.56 0.57 0.73
CA GLU A 83 6.89 0.60 0.12
C GLU A 83 6.91 -0.11 -1.25
N VAL A 84 5.93 0.17 -2.12
CA VAL A 84 5.76 -0.48 -3.43
C VAL A 84 5.81 0.51 -4.58
N ILE A 85 5.09 1.63 -4.48
CA ILE A 85 4.89 2.55 -5.61
C ILE A 85 6.17 3.24 -6.08
N GLU A 86 7.22 3.24 -5.27
CA GLU A 86 8.56 3.69 -5.65
C GLU A 86 9.28 2.71 -6.59
N HIS A 87 8.83 1.46 -6.64
CA HIS A 87 9.42 0.39 -7.46
C HIS A 87 8.60 0.09 -8.72
N VAL A 88 7.29 0.31 -8.67
CA VAL A 88 6.38 -0.02 -9.77
C VAL A 88 5.30 1.05 -9.95
N GLU A 89 5.08 1.47 -11.18
CA GLU A 89 3.97 2.37 -11.52
C GLU A 89 2.68 1.55 -11.62
N CYS A 90 1.87 1.57 -10.55
CA CYS A 90 0.64 0.76 -10.46
C CYS A 90 -0.58 1.56 -9.94
N ILE A 91 -0.48 2.88 -9.86
CA ILE A 91 -1.57 3.72 -9.31
C ILE A 91 -2.85 3.62 -10.15
N ALA A 92 -2.72 3.58 -11.48
CA ALA A 92 -3.86 3.42 -12.38
C ALA A 92 -4.52 2.04 -12.22
N ASP A 93 -3.72 0.98 -12.00
CA ASP A 93 -4.21 -0.37 -11.74
C ASP A 93 -4.93 -0.45 -10.40
N CYS A 94 -4.35 0.14 -9.35
CA CYS A 94 -5.01 0.27 -8.04
C CYS A 94 -6.37 0.96 -8.18
N ARG A 95 -6.42 2.06 -8.93
CA ARG A 95 -7.68 2.78 -9.17
C ARG A 95 -8.71 1.91 -9.90
N SER A 96 -8.29 1.13 -10.89
CA SER A 96 -9.18 0.24 -11.64
C SER A 96 -9.75 -0.88 -10.79
N LEU A 97 -8.96 -1.43 -9.84
CA LEU A 97 -9.33 -2.53 -8.96
C LEU A 97 -10.18 -2.11 -7.77
N LEU A 98 -10.02 -0.86 -7.29
CA LEU A 98 -10.83 -0.33 -6.19
C LEU A 98 -12.27 -0.09 -6.62
N LYS A 99 -13.22 -0.39 -5.75
CA LYS A 99 -14.59 0.08 -5.87
C LYS A 99 -14.66 1.61 -5.86
N PRO A 100 -15.68 2.24 -6.45
CA PRO A 100 -15.99 3.64 -6.17
C PRO A 100 -16.11 3.86 -4.65
N GLY A 101 -15.43 4.88 -4.11
CA GLY A 101 -15.35 5.11 -2.66
C GLY A 101 -14.34 4.24 -1.91
N GLY A 102 -13.71 3.24 -2.55
CA GLY A 102 -12.67 2.40 -1.98
C GLY A 102 -11.40 3.18 -1.63
N ARG A 103 -10.59 2.62 -0.73
CA ARG A 103 -9.41 3.29 -0.15
C ARG A 103 -8.11 2.66 -0.63
N LEU A 104 -7.13 3.51 -0.95
CA LEU A 104 -5.75 3.15 -1.23
C LEU A 104 -4.88 3.58 -0.05
N LEU A 105 -4.22 2.63 0.59
CA LEU A 105 -3.34 2.84 1.74
C LEU A 105 -1.89 2.72 1.29
N LEU A 106 -1.13 3.78 1.41
CA LEU A 106 0.22 3.89 0.87
C LEU A 106 1.24 4.25 1.93
N THR A 107 2.42 3.64 1.85
CA THR A 107 3.63 4.18 2.46
C THR A 107 4.76 4.20 1.44
N SER A 108 5.63 5.22 1.52
CA SER A 108 6.80 5.34 0.67
C SER A 108 7.80 6.31 1.32
N PRO A 109 9.11 6.20 1.05
CA PRO A 109 10.07 7.21 1.47
C PRO A 109 9.73 8.60 0.94
N VAL A 110 10.13 9.63 1.68
CA VAL A 110 10.03 11.01 1.20
C VAL A 110 11.06 11.22 0.08
N PRO A 111 10.66 11.68 -1.12
CA PRO A 111 11.53 11.72 -2.29
C PRO A 111 12.88 12.42 -2.10
N HIS A 112 12.89 13.58 -1.44
CA HIS A 112 14.12 14.37 -1.25
C HIS A 112 15.03 13.84 -0.13
N LEU A 113 14.60 12.83 0.64
CA LEU A 113 15.35 12.23 1.74
C LEU A 113 15.78 10.77 1.48
N ASP A 114 15.68 10.29 0.25
CA ASP A 114 16.12 8.94 -0.12
C ASP A 114 17.61 8.70 0.21
N TRP A 115 18.46 9.74 0.11
CA TRP A 115 19.86 9.65 0.50
C TRP A 115 20.06 9.34 2.00
N VAL A 116 19.18 9.85 2.88
CA VAL A 116 19.21 9.54 4.32
C VAL A 116 18.87 8.08 4.55
N MET A 117 17.86 7.55 3.82
CA MET A 117 17.49 6.15 3.89
C MET A 117 18.65 5.24 3.46
N ARG A 118 19.38 5.60 2.40
CA ARG A 118 20.60 4.90 1.97
C ARG A 118 21.68 4.89 3.05
N LEU A 119 21.87 6.01 3.73
CA LEU A 119 22.83 6.11 4.83
C LEU A 119 22.44 5.18 5.99
N LEU A 120 21.18 5.17 6.41
CA LEU A 120 20.67 4.30 7.47
C LEU A 120 20.79 2.82 7.12
N GLU A 121 20.57 2.46 5.84
CA GLU A 121 20.76 1.09 5.35
C GLU A 121 22.23 0.68 5.39
N THR A 122 23.14 1.58 5.04
CA THR A 122 24.60 1.34 5.07
C THR A 122 25.11 1.15 6.49
N CYS A 123 24.52 1.91 7.44
CA CYS A 123 24.85 1.79 8.86
C CYS A 123 24.16 0.59 9.56
N GLY A 124 23.36 -0.21 8.83
CA GLY A 124 22.65 -1.37 9.42
C GLY A 124 21.48 -1.00 10.34
N LEU A 125 21.09 0.27 10.40
CA LEU A 125 19.98 0.76 11.20
C LEU A 125 18.61 0.55 10.53
N ASN A 126 18.61 0.33 9.22
CA ASN A 126 17.43 0.01 8.44
C ASN A 126 17.66 -1.23 7.58
N GLN A 127 16.58 -1.87 7.15
CA GLN A 127 16.64 -3.04 6.27
C GLN A 127 17.16 -2.61 4.88
N ARG A 128 18.10 -3.36 4.31
CA ARG A 128 18.62 -3.07 2.96
C ARG A 128 17.51 -3.23 1.94
N ARG A 129 17.42 -2.28 1.01
CA ARG A 129 16.48 -2.34 -0.11
C ARG A 129 16.85 -3.47 -1.07
N THR A 130 15.84 -4.07 -1.67
CA THR A 130 16.01 -5.16 -2.65
C THR A 130 16.07 -4.64 -4.08
N SER A 131 15.62 -3.42 -4.33
CA SER A 131 15.59 -2.79 -5.66
C SER A 131 15.75 -1.27 -5.58
N PRO A 132 16.23 -0.58 -6.65
CA PRO A 132 16.33 0.87 -6.69
C PRO A 132 14.94 1.53 -6.69
N HIS A 133 14.84 2.71 -6.06
CA HIS A 133 13.64 3.55 -6.11
C HIS A 133 13.66 4.35 -7.42
N SER A 134 12.86 3.95 -8.40
CA SER A 134 12.78 4.62 -9.70
C SER A 134 11.66 5.66 -9.78
N ASN A 135 10.62 5.55 -8.94
CA ASN A 135 9.38 6.32 -9.05
C ASN A 135 9.00 7.04 -7.74
N LEU A 136 9.95 7.68 -7.09
CA LEU A 136 9.67 8.45 -5.87
C LEU A 136 8.75 9.63 -6.18
N THR A 137 7.54 9.61 -5.65
CA THR A 137 6.50 10.63 -5.89
C THR A 137 5.92 11.14 -4.58
N TYR A 138 5.64 12.45 -4.52
CA TYR A 138 4.85 13.00 -3.43
C TYR A 138 3.39 12.56 -3.59
N PHE A 139 2.80 11.98 -2.54
CA PHE A 139 1.42 11.46 -2.59
C PHE A 139 0.41 12.53 -3.01
N ARG A 140 0.60 13.79 -2.62
CA ARG A 140 -0.25 14.91 -3.03
C ARG A 140 -0.26 15.20 -4.53
N ARG A 141 0.58 14.54 -5.33
CA ARG A 141 0.62 14.64 -6.79
C ARG A 141 -0.04 13.47 -7.50
N ILE A 142 -0.55 12.48 -6.76
CA ILE A 142 -1.24 11.31 -7.32
C ILE A 142 -2.60 11.76 -7.85
N ALA A 143 -2.78 11.68 -9.18
CA ALA A 143 -4.03 12.06 -9.82
C ALA A 143 -5.10 10.96 -9.70
N GLY A 144 -6.36 11.36 -9.77
CA GLY A 144 -7.51 10.44 -9.82
C GLY A 144 -7.97 9.90 -8.46
N PHE A 145 -7.45 10.45 -7.36
CA PHE A 145 -7.86 10.14 -6.00
C PHE A 145 -8.18 11.39 -5.19
N GLU A 146 -9.09 11.26 -4.25
CA GLU A 146 -9.32 12.23 -3.17
C GLU A 146 -8.33 11.94 -2.04
N PHE A 147 -7.72 12.99 -1.48
CA PHE A 147 -6.79 12.85 -0.36
C PHE A 147 -7.57 12.89 0.94
N VAL A 148 -7.69 11.74 1.61
CA VAL A 148 -8.30 11.67 2.95
C VAL A 148 -7.30 12.16 3.99
N GLU A 149 -6.09 11.61 3.95
CA GLU A 149 -5.00 12.03 4.82
C GLU A 149 -3.64 11.74 4.14
N VAL A 150 -2.72 12.67 4.23
CA VAL A 150 -1.32 12.47 3.84
C VAL A 150 -0.44 13.14 4.87
N ARG A 151 0.42 12.35 5.53
CA ARG A 151 1.34 12.85 6.54
C ARG A 151 2.76 12.34 6.33
N THR A 152 3.72 13.07 6.87
CA THR A 152 5.12 12.65 6.95
C THR A 152 5.38 12.09 8.34
N VAL A 153 5.97 10.90 8.40
CA VAL A 153 6.29 10.20 9.64
C VAL A 153 7.78 10.20 9.87
N ALA A 154 8.21 10.65 11.05
CA ALA A 154 9.62 10.81 11.43
C ALA A 154 10.46 11.63 10.44
N GLY A 155 9.83 12.47 9.62
CA GLY A 155 10.49 13.22 8.56
C GLY A 155 10.95 12.39 7.35
N LEU A 156 10.87 11.06 7.39
CA LEU A 156 11.52 10.16 6.43
C LEU A 156 10.55 9.41 5.51
N ALA A 157 9.33 9.16 5.95
CA ALA A 157 8.34 8.40 5.21
C ALA A 157 7.03 9.17 5.03
N GLN A 158 6.41 9.01 3.87
CA GLN A 158 5.06 9.47 3.60
C GLN A 158 4.08 8.34 3.92
N TRP A 159 2.99 8.66 4.61
CA TRP A 159 1.85 7.80 4.85
C TRP A 159 0.62 8.46 4.26
N GLY A 160 -0.12 7.73 3.43
CA GLY A 160 -1.27 8.25 2.72
C GLY A 160 -2.47 7.32 2.80
N VAL A 161 -3.63 7.93 3.04
CA VAL A 161 -4.95 7.34 2.84
C VAL A 161 -5.61 8.13 1.72
N LEU A 162 -5.75 7.51 0.57
CA LEU A 162 -6.40 8.07 -0.60
C LEU A 162 -7.71 7.34 -0.85
N LYS A 163 -8.69 8.02 -1.41
CA LYS A 163 -10.00 7.45 -1.71
C LYS A 163 -10.27 7.58 -3.21
N ARG A 164 -10.70 6.49 -3.83
CA ARG A 164 -11.26 6.58 -5.18
C ARG A 164 -12.56 7.39 -5.13
N PRO A 165 -12.75 8.44 -5.95
CA PRO A 165 -14.01 9.16 -6.00
C PRO A 165 -15.20 8.21 -6.16
N ALA A 166 -16.30 8.52 -5.52
CA ALA A 166 -17.56 7.81 -5.76
C ALA A 166 -18.00 8.00 -7.22
N ALA A 167 -18.80 7.08 -7.74
CA ALA A 167 -19.48 7.33 -9.01
C ALA A 167 -20.34 8.60 -8.88
N PRO A 168 -20.42 9.44 -9.93
CA PRO A 168 -21.34 10.58 -9.91
C PRO A 168 -22.75 10.06 -9.62
N ASP A 169 -23.42 10.76 -8.70
CA ASP A 169 -24.82 10.49 -8.36
C ASP A 169 -25.68 10.80 -9.60
N PRO A 170 -26.34 9.80 -10.22
CA PRO A 170 -27.15 10.04 -11.40
C PRO A 170 -28.35 10.96 -11.13
N ASP A 171 -28.78 11.12 -9.87
CA ASP A 171 -29.90 11.95 -9.46
C ASP A 171 -29.50 13.39 -9.14
N ARG A 172 -28.22 13.77 -9.32
CA ARG A 172 -27.71 15.11 -9.10
C ARG A 172 -27.28 15.86 -10.38
N ALA A 173 -27.64 15.36 -11.54
CA ALA A 173 -27.38 16.01 -12.84
C ALA A 173 -28.55 16.89 -13.28
#